data_02c1a20bb98f5189e1e1962faf69ab6a
#
_entry.id   02c1a20bb98f5189e1e1962faf69ab6a
#
_cell.length_a   1.000
_cell.length_b   1.000
_cell.length_c   1.000
_cell.angle_alpha   90.00
_cell.angle_beta   90.00
_cell.angle_gamma   90.00
#
_symmetry.space_group_name_H-M   'P 1'
#
loop_
_entity.id
_entity.type
_entity.pdbx_description
1 polymer ?
#
loop_
_entity_poly.entity_id
_entity_poly.type
_entity_poly.pdbx_seq_one_letter_code
_entity_poly.pdbx_strand_id
1 'polypeptide(L)'
;MTGMLDVAAGLLDASLTSRSEYSQTWRYWGFTPQQDHPALGPNQNRPGRVETQEEVNMNKTVLLGTLAASALLAGFASAGTLDDVKARGELICGVNTGLTGFGAPDANGNYQGFDVAVCKAVAAAVLGDPNKVKYVPTTGETRFTALASGEVDMLARNSTWTFSRDNDLKLDFVAVNYYDGQGFMVHKDLGVSSAKELDGATICIQTGTTTELNLADFFKANNIGYTPVTVADDSEAQRQYLAGACDSFTTDASGLAAVRATMPDAENHIILPEIISKEPLGPVVRHGDNNWGDVVRWSYYALVAAEEKGITQANIEEVAASTQDPEVKRILGLEGDLGAMMGLDKEWAKRAIAASGNYGEIFAATIGEGTSIGLARGLNALYTQGGLQYAPPFR
;
A
#
# COMPACT_ATOMS: atom_id res chain seq x y z
N MET A 1 26.45 37.80 44.89
CA MET A 1 26.52 39.24 44.61
C MET A 1 26.19 39.42 43.15
N THR A 2 24.96 39.88 42.95
CA THR A 2 24.50 40.87 41.97
C THR A 2 24.77 40.50 40.49
N GLY A 3 23.79 40.23 39.65
CA GLY A 3 22.66 40.99 39.25
C GLY A 3 21.62 40.14 38.53
N MET A 4 20.50 40.19 39.11
CA MET A 4 19.16 39.87 38.60
C MET A 4 18.57 41.14 37.97
N LEU A 5 17.50 40.96 37.17
CA LEU A 5 16.56 41.94 36.65
C LEU A 5 17.00 42.59 35.31
N ASP A 6 16.29 42.47 34.24
CA ASP A 6 14.99 42.90 33.80
C ASP A 6 14.78 42.51 32.33
N VAL A 7 13.69 41.91 31.98
CA VAL A 7 12.80 42.31 30.88
C VAL A 7 11.49 41.49 31.00
N ALA A 8 10.59 42.08 31.72
CA ALA A 8 9.16 41.81 31.59
C ALA A 8 8.53 43.20 31.26
N ALA A 9 7.96 43.29 30.06
CA ALA A 9 6.82 44.17 29.73
C ALA A 9 6.73 44.32 28.20
N GLY A 10 5.64 43.85 27.60
CA GLY A 10 5.34 44.04 26.18
C GLY A 10 4.18 43.14 25.70
N LEU A 11 3.21 42.94 26.58
CA LEU A 11 1.89 42.41 26.17
C LEU A 11 0.89 43.57 26.25
N LEU A 12 0.07 43.66 25.18
CA LEU A 12 -1.16 44.41 24.99
C LEU A 12 -1.04 45.54 23.95
N ASP A 13 -1.76 45.28 22.91
CA ASP A 13 -2.53 46.18 22.07
C ASP A 13 -2.22 46.07 20.57
N ALA A 14 -3.06 45.32 19.84
CA ALA A 14 -3.47 45.61 18.45
C ALA A 14 -4.62 44.70 18.06
N SER A 15 -5.79 45.00 18.53
CA SER A 15 -7.04 44.55 17.91
C SER A 15 -7.38 45.49 16.74
N LEU A 16 -7.91 44.90 15.63
CA LEU A 16 -8.70 45.55 14.59
C LEU A 16 -7.96 46.49 13.61
N THR A 17 -7.59 45.91 12.47
CA THR A 17 -7.84 46.46 11.10
C THR A 17 -7.10 45.56 10.11
N SER A 18 -7.67 44.98 9.18
CA SER A 18 -8.25 45.17 7.91
C SER A 18 -8.39 43.87 7.11
N ARG A 19 -9.62 43.52 6.83
CA ARG A 19 -9.97 42.67 5.70
C ARG A 19 -9.66 43.45 4.42
N SER A 20 -8.53 43.24 3.79
CA SER A 20 -8.36 43.68 2.37
C SER A 20 -7.04 43.30 1.70
N GLU A 21 -6.37 42.18 2.04
CA GLU A 21 -5.16 41.79 1.30
C GLU A 21 -5.12 40.30 0.88
N TYR A 22 -6.27 39.68 0.60
CA TYR A 22 -6.32 38.31 0.04
C TYR A 22 -6.91 38.29 -1.37
N SER A 23 -6.60 39.26 -2.23
CA SER A 23 -7.11 39.29 -3.60
C SER A 23 -6.07 39.53 -4.69
N GLN A 24 -4.80 39.25 -4.50
CA GLN A 24 -3.78 39.47 -5.54
C GLN A 24 -2.78 38.32 -5.78
N THR A 25 -3.16 37.06 -5.70
CA THR A 25 -2.26 35.95 -6.09
C THR A 25 -2.84 34.93 -7.08
N TRP A 26 -3.89 35.27 -7.83
CA TRP A 26 -4.47 34.39 -8.86
C TRP A 26 -4.30 34.94 -10.29
N ARG A 27 -3.16 35.48 -10.66
CA ARG A 27 -2.88 35.97 -12.03
C ARG A 27 -1.67 35.31 -12.70
N TYR A 28 -1.47 34.00 -12.51
CA TYR A 28 -0.38 33.28 -13.22
C TYR A 28 -0.80 31.99 -13.88
N TRP A 29 -2.09 31.77 -14.10
CA TRP A 29 -2.54 30.69 -14.99
C TRP A 29 -3.56 31.30 -15.94
N GLY A 30 -3.14 31.49 -17.21
CA GLY A 30 -3.95 32.11 -18.26
C GLY A 30 -5.20 31.30 -18.62
N PHE A 31 -6.30 31.55 -17.94
CA PHE A 31 -7.63 31.19 -18.39
C PHE A 31 -8.35 32.48 -18.80
N THR A 32 -8.52 32.68 -20.12
CA THR A 32 -9.41 33.67 -20.68
C THR A 32 -10.85 33.21 -20.56
N PRO A 33 -11.80 34.01 -20.04
CA PRO A 33 -13.21 33.69 -20.08
C PRO A 33 -13.71 33.79 -21.53
N GLN A 34 -14.39 32.76 -21.99
CA GLN A 34 -15.04 32.69 -23.28
C GLN A 34 -16.23 33.63 -23.30
N GLN A 35 -16.28 34.49 -24.32
CA GLN A 35 -17.31 35.51 -24.55
C GLN A 35 -18.68 34.89 -24.84
N ASP A 36 -19.71 35.55 -24.34
CA ASP A 36 -21.13 35.28 -24.52
C ASP A 36 -21.53 35.17 -26.01
N HIS A 37 -22.22 34.12 -26.37
CA HIS A 37 -22.96 34.03 -27.63
C HIS A 37 -24.37 34.59 -27.44
N PRO A 38 -24.86 35.44 -28.38
CA PRO A 38 -26.19 36.02 -28.28
C PRO A 38 -27.30 35.01 -28.53
N ALA A 39 -28.39 35.18 -27.79
CA ALA A 39 -29.60 34.38 -27.85
C ALA A 39 -30.26 34.46 -29.24
N LEU A 40 -30.50 33.33 -29.89
CA LEU A 40 -31.32 33.22 -31.11
C LEU A 40 -32.80 33.17 -30.72
N GLY A 41 -33.56 34.12 -31.25
CA GLY A 41 -35.00 34.25 -31.04
C GLY A 41 -35.81 33.10 -31.70
N PRO A 42 -37.13 33.02 -31.39
CA PRO A 42 -37.95 31.88 -31.77
C PRO A 42 -38.31 31.88 -33.28
N ASN A 43 -37.91 30.82 -33.99
CA ASN A 43 -38.30 30.59 -35.36
C ASN A 43 -39.69 29.93 -35.41
N GLN A 44 -40.69 30.69 -35.83
CA GLN A 44 -42.03 30.24 -36.17
C GLN A 44 -42.02 29.63 -37.55
N ASN A 45 -42.01 28.31 -37.70
CA ASN A 45 -42.60 27.59 -38.85
C ASN A 45 -42.62 26.07 -38.52
N ARG A 46 -43.75 25.59 -38.01
CA ARG A 46 -44.10 24.17 -38.03
C ARG A 46 -45.22 23.92 -39.00
N PRO A 47 -45.08 23.04 -39.99
CA PRO A 47 -46.23 22.52 -40.74
C PRO A 47 -47.02 21.51 -39.92
N GLY A 48 -48.34 21.51 -40.16
CA GLY A 48 -49.39 20.85 -39.39
C GLY A 48 -49.18 19.32 -39.23
N ARG A 49 -49.47 18.91 -38.01
CA ARG A 49 -49.57 17.49 -37.61
C ARG A 49 -50.98 17.00 -37.99
N VAL A 50 -51.05 16.05 -38.90
CA VAL A 50 -52.30 15.28 -39.16
C VAL A 50 -52.39 14.23 -38.03
N GLU A 51 -53.44 14.33 -37.19
CA GLU A 51 -53.80 13.32 -36.24
C GLU A 51 -54.58 12.19 -36.95
N THR A 52 -53.91 11.03 -37.03
CA THR A 52 -54.63 9.78 -37.28
C THR A 52 -54.76 9.09 -35.92
N GLN A 53 -55.99 9.04 -35.40
CA GLN A 53 -56.35 8.20 -34.27
C GLN A 53 -56.40 6.74 -34.75
N GLU A 54 -55.37 5.96 -34.45
CA GLU A 54 -55.47 4.51 -34.41
C GLU A 54 -55.65 4.08 -32.93
N GLU A 55 -56.85 3.61 -32.62
CA GLU A 55 -57.15 2.93 -31.36
C GLU A 55 -56.34 1.62 -31.27
N VAL A 56 -55.26 1.63 -30.50
CA VAL A 56 -54.52 0.39 -30.17
C VAL A 56 -55.23 -0.26 -29.01
N ASN A 57 -56.00 -1.29 -29.33
CA ASN A 57 -56.63 -2.18 -28.35
C ASN A 57 -55.58 -3.03 -27.64
N MET A 58 -55.07 -2.54 -26.54
CA MET A 58 -53.97 -3.21 -25.78
C MET A 58 -54.56 -4.29 -24.90
N ASN A 59 -54.41 -5.53 -25.30
CA ASN A 59 -54.84 -6.72 -24.54
C ASN A 59 -54.24 -6.72 -23.13
N LYS A 60 -55.05 -6.79 -22.11
CA LYS A 60 -54.69 -6.82 -20.70
C LYS A 60 -53.75 -7.96 -20.29
N THR A 61 -53.50 -8.92 -21.17
CA THR A 61 -52.60 -10.07 -20.96
C THR A 61 -51.10 -9.71 -21.18
N VAL A 62 -50.79 -8.60 -21.88
CA VAL A 62 -49.41 -8.16 -22.12
C VAL A 62 -48.86 -7.36 -20.95
N LEU A 63 -49.71 -6.71 -20.15
CA LEU A 63 -49.29 -5.88 -19.00
C LEU A 63 -48.80 -6.72 -17.80
N LEU A 64 -49.22 -7.96 -17.66
CA LEU A 64 -48.76 -8.86 -16.58
C LEU A 64 -47.43 -9.54 -16.87
N GLY A 65 -47.03 -9.65 -18.15
CA GLY A 65 -45.76 -10.26 -18.56
C GLY A 65 -44.57 -9.33 -18.37
N THR A 66 -44.76 -8.01 -18.48
CA THR A 66 -43.68 -7.02 -18.35
C THR A 66 -43.31 -6.68 -16.91
N LEU A 67 -44.21 -6.87 -15.96
CA LEU A 67 -43.96 -6.70 -14.51
C LEU A 67 -43.17 -7.89 -13.90
N ALA A 68 -43.27 -9.09 -14.48
CA ALA A 68 -42.54 -10.25 -14.01
C ALA A 68 -41.09 -10.29 -14.54
N ALA A 69 -40.82 -9.68 -15.71
CA ALA A 69 -39.47 -9.57 -16.26
C ALA A 69 -38.61 -8.47 -15.60
N SER A 70 -39.25 -7.44 -15.00
CA SER A 70 -38.55 -6.37 -14.29
C SER A 70 -38.07 -6.77 -12.88
N ALA A 71 -38.65 -7.80 -12.29
CA ALA A 71 -38.25 -8.30 -10.97
C ALA A 71 -36.99 -9.21 -11.02
N LEU A 72 -36.57 -9.69 -12.21
CA LEU A 72 -35.37 -10.50 -12.40
C LEU A 72 -34.12 -9.68 -12.70
N LEU A 73 -34.24 -8.36 -12.83
CA LEU A 73 -33.13 -7.40 -12.89
C LEU A 73 -32.88 -6.69 -11.55
N ALA A 74 -33.33 -7.27 -10.42
CA ALA A 74 -32.77 -6.93 -9.13
C ALA A 74 -31.28 -7.27 -9.23
N GLY A 75 -30.45 -6.23 -9.47
CA GLY A 75 -29.02 -6.36 -9.67
C GLY A 75 -28.46 -7.27 -8.58
N PHE A 76 -27.77 -8.31 -8.97
CA PHE A 76 -26.84 -8.96 -8.08
C PHE A 76 -25.91 -7.84 -7.62
N ALA A 77 -26.18 -7.30 -6.42
CA ALA A 77 -25.14 -6.57 -5.70
C ALA A 77 -23.97 -7.55 -5.67
N SER A 78 -22.92 -7.28 -6.43
CA SER A 78 -21.72 -8.09 -6.35
C SER A 78 -21.34 -8.12 -4.88
N ALA A 79 -21.34 -9.31 -4.28
CA ALA A 79 -20.81 -9.49 -2.94
C ALA A 79 -19.41 -8.88 -2.94
N GLY A 80 -19.09 -8.04 -1.96
CA GLY A 80 -17.75 -7.46 -1.84
C GLY A 80 -16.73 -8.54 -1.49
N THR A 81 -15.46 -8.25 -1.67
CA THR A 81 -14.38 -9.22 -1.35
C THR A 81 -14.47 -9.73 0.09
N LEU A 82 -14.91 -8.89 1.03
CA LEU A 82 -15.12 -9.29 2.43
C LEU A 82 -16.13 -10.46 2.55
N ASP A 83 -17.25 -10.38 1.82
CA ASP A 83 -18.28 -11.42 1.86
C ASP A 83 -17.78 -12.72 1.20
N ASP A 84 -17.02 -12.61 0.11
CA ASP A 84 -16.41 -13.75 -0.56
C ASP A 84 -15.39 -14.46 0.34
N VAL A 85 -14.52 -13.71 1.04
CA VAL A 85 -13.55 -14.23 2.01
C VAL A 85 -14.25 -14.95 3.15
N LYS A 86 -15.31 -14.34 3.72
CA LYS A 86 -16.10 -14.95 4.80
C LYS A 86 -16.84 -16.21 4.34
N ALA A 87 -17.45 -16.17 3.16
CA ALA A 87 -18.19 -17.32 2.61
C ALA A 87 -17.26 -18.50 2.30
N ARG A 88 -16.06 -18.20 1.79
CA ARG A 88 -15.02 -19.19 1.49
C ARG A 88 -14.34 -19.70 2.77
N GLY A 89 -14.28 -18.89 3.82
CA GLY A 89 -13.60 -19.20 5.08
C GLY A 89 -12.07 -19.17 4.98
N GLU A 90 -11.52 -18.53 3.96
CA GLU A 90 -10.09 -18.44 3.68
C GLU A 90 -9.77 -17.12 2.97
N LEU A 91 -8.67 -16.46 3.35
CA LEU A 91 -8.09 -15.31 2.65
C LEU A 91 -7.11 -15.81 1.59
N ILE A 92 -7.20 -15.32 0.35
CA ILE A 92 -6.21 -15.59 -0.69
C ILE A 92 -5.30 -14.37 -0.81
N CYS A 93 -4.04 -14.52 -0.35
CA CYS A 93 -3.07 -13.43 -0.31
C CYS A 93 -1.95 -13.66 -1.34
N GLY A 94 -1.78 -12.71 -2.27
CA GLY A 94 -0.66 -12.69 -3.19
C GLY A 94 0.62 -12.23 -2.48
N VAL A 95 1.68 -13.04 -2.56
CA VAL A 95 2.95 -12.84 -1.86
C VAL A 95 4.13 -12.88 -2.81
N ASN A 96 5.32 -12.52 -2.34
CA ASN A 96 6.57 -12.67 -3.11
C ASN A 96 6.87 -14.16 -3.34
N THR A 97 7.58 -14.47 -4.44
CA THR A 97 7.98 -15.84 -4.79
C THR A 97 9.01 -16.45 -3.82
N GLY A 98 9.78 -15.61 -3.10
CA GLY A 98 10.81 -16.12 -2.19
C GLY A 98 11.75 -15.08 -1.58
N LEU A 99 11.32 -13.82 -1.37
CA LEU A 99 12.16 -12.80 -0.74
C LEU A 99 12.25 -13.03 0.78
N THR A 100 13.40 -13.52 1.24
CA THR A 100 13.67 -13.82 2.65
C THR A 100 13.38 -12.62 3.56
N GLY A 101 12.70 -12.85 4.67
CA GLY A 101 12.29 -11.83 5.63
C GLY A 101 11.05 -11.04 5.24
N PHE A 102 10.70 -10.91 3.95
CA PHE A 102 9.47 -10.25 3.49
C PHE A 102 8.35 -11.24 3.18
N GLY A 103 8.59 -12.19 2.28
CA GLY A 103 7.61 -13.20 1.90
C GLY A 103 8.30 -14.38 1.25
N ALA A 104 8.64 -15.40 2.04
CA ALA A 104 9.31 -16.61 1.56
C ALA A 104 8.77 -17.85 2.28
N PRO A 105 8.73 -19.01 1.61
CA PRO A 105 8.42 -20.27 2.27
C PRO A 105 9.59 -20.72 3.16
N ASP A 106 9.28 -21.30 4.32
CA ASP A 106 10.24 -22.03 5.14
C ASP A 106 10.56 -23.42 4.53
N ALA A 107 11.39 -24.20 5.21
CA ALA A 107 11.76 -25.54 4.77
C ALA A 107 10.56 -26.51 4.65
N ASN A 108 9.43 -26.22 5.28
CA ASN A 108 8.20 -26.99 5.23
C ASN A 108 7.20 -26.45 4.19
N GLY A 109 7.55 -25.36 3.50
CA GLY A 109 6.69 -24.69 2.54
C GLY A 109 5.73 -23.66 3.15
N ASN A 110 5.81 -23.36 4.45
CA ASN A 110 4.97 -22.36 5.08
C ASN A 110 5.52 -20.96 4.82
N TYR A 111 4.69 -20.08 4.27
CA TYR A 111 5.08 -18.68 4.05
C TYR A 111 5.25 -17.92 5.36
N GLN A 112 6.32 -17.12 5.42
CA GLN A 112 6.64 -16.27 6.56
C GLN A 112 7.34 -14.98 6.10
N GLY A 113 7.33 -13.96 6.96
CA GLY A 113 7.99 -12.68 6.73
C GLY A 113 7.09 -11.48 7.00
N PHE A 114 7.66 -10.32 6.77
CA PHE A 114 7.08 -9.01 7.07
C PHE A 114 5.73 -8.78 6.36
N ASP A 115 5.68 -9.01 5.06
CA ASP A 115 4.45 -8.88 4.27
C ASP A 115 3.43 -9.98 4.62
N VAL A 116 3.91 -11.20 4.88
CA VAL A 116 3.07 -12.34 5.28
C VAL A 116 2.36 -12.08 6.61
N ALA A 117 3.01 -11.35 7.53
CA ALA A 117 2.38 -10.97 8.81
C ALA A 117 1.14 -10.09 8.60
N VAL A 118 1.12 -9.24 7.55
CA VAL A 118 -0.06 -8.44 7.19
C VAL A 118 -1.20 -9.35 6.72
N CYS A 119 -0.94 -10.36 5.86
CA CYS A 119 -1.95 -11.34 5.46
C CYS A 119 -2.55 -12.06 6.67
N LYS A 120 -1.70 -12.49 7.62
CA LYS A 120 -2.13 -13.17 8.86
C LYS A 120 -3.00 -12.26 9.74
N ALA A 121 -2.61 -10.98 9.87
CA ALA A 121 -3.39 -9.99 10.61
C ALA A 121 -4.80 -9.79 10.02
N VAL A 122 -4.90 -9.66 8.69
CA VAL A 122 -6.19 -9.55 7.99
C VAL A 122 -7.03 -10.82 8.15
N ALA A 123 -6.44 -12.01 8.01
CA ALA A 123 -7.16 -13.27 8.21
C ALA A 123 -7.67 -13.42 9.64
N ALA A 124 -6.84 -13.08 10.63
CA ALA A 124 -7.25 -13.07 12.04
C ALA A 124 -8.38 -12.07 12.31
N ALA A 125 -8.32 -10.87 11.73
CA ALA A 125 -9.35 -9.85 11.85
C ALA A 125 -10.69 -10.34 11.28
N VAL A 126 -10.69 -10.93 10.08
CA VAL A 126 -11.89 -11.29 9.32
C VAL A 126 -12.45 -12.66 9.70
N LEU A 127 -11.58 -13.65 9.88
CA LEU A 127 -11.94 -15.07 10.04
C LEU A 127 -11.67 -15.62 11.44
N GLY A 128 -11.04 -14.82 12.32
CA GLY A 128 -10.69 -15.24 13.67
C GLY A 128 -9.50 -16.20 13.76
N ASP A 129 -8.85 -16.53 12.63
CA ASP A 129 -7.74 -17.49 12.58
C ASP A 129 -6.67 -17.02 11.58
N PRO A 130 -5.43 -16.71 12.02
CA PRO A 130 -4.34 -16.27 11.17
C PRO A 130 -3.85 -17.34 10.19
N ASN A 131 -4.21 -18.60 10.37
CA ASN A 131 -3.80 -19.70 9.52
C ASN A 131 -4.74 -19.93 8.33
N LYS A 132 -5.89 -19.25 8.32
CA LYS A 132 -6.85 -19.31 7.20
C LYS A 132 -6.41 -18.40 6.05
N VAL A 133 -5.20 -18.62 5.56
CA VAL A 133 -4.61 -17.90 4.43
C VAL A 133 -4.06 -18.89 3.42
N LYS A 134 -4.52 -18.76 2.18
CA LYS A 134 -3.90 -19.36 1.01
C LYS A 134 -2.92 -18.35 0.42
N TYR A 135 -1.65 -18.70 0.37
CA TYR A 135 -0.62 -17.87 -0.24
C TYR A 135 -0.47 -18.20 -1.72
N VAL A 136 -0.47 -17.16 -2.57
CA VAL A 136 -0.26 -17.28 -4.02
C VAL A 136 1.01 -16.52 -4.37
N PRO A 137 2.11 -17.20 -4.70
CA PRO A 137 3.34 -16.55 -5.12
C PRO A 137 3.15 -15.84 -6.45
N THR A 138 3.59 -14.58 -6.53
CA THR A 138 3.49 -13.75 -7.72
C THR A 138 4.82 -13.06 -8.03
N THR A 139 5.13 -12.90 -9.32
CA THR A 139 6.29 -12.14 -9.80
C THR A 139 5.98 -10.64 -9.92
N GLY A 140 6.97 -9.84 -10.30
CA GLY A 140 6.79 -8.42 -10.64
C GLY A 140 5.75 -8.20 -11.74
N GLU A 141 5.69 -9.10 -12.72
CA GLU A 141 4.77 -9.01 -13.86
C GLU A 141 3.37 -9.54 -13.55
N THR A 142 3.25 -10.63 -12.77
CA THR A 142 1.97 -11.34 -12.61
C THR A 142 1.11 -10.82 -11.47
N ARG A 143 1.68 -10.15 -10.47
CA ARG A 143 0.97 -9.73 -9.23
C ARG A 143 -0.28 -8.91 -9.48
N PHE A 144 -0.20 -7.92 -10.35
CA PHE A 144 -1.33 -7.00 -10.59
C PHE A 144 -2.43 -7.64 -11.44
N THR A 145 -2.06 -8.53 -12.36
CA THR A 145 -3.03 -9.33 -13.13
C THR A 145 -3.75 -10.31 -12.22
N ALA A 146 -3.05 -10.98 -11.30
CA ALA A 146 -3.64 -11.88 -10.31
C ALA A 146 -4.64 -11.15 -9.40
N LEU A 147 -4.30 -9.91 -8.97
CA LEU A 147 -5.22 -9.10 -8.18
C LEU A 147 -6.44 -8.64 -9.00
N ALA A 148 -6.22 -8.11 -10.20
CA ALA A 148 -7.28 -7.59 -11.06
C ALA A 148 -8.27 -8.68 -11.50
N SER A 149 -7.80 -9.90 -11.76
CA SER A 149 -8.65 -11.06 -12.12
C SER A 149 -9.43 -11.66 -10.94
N GLY A 150 -9.10 -11.29 -9.70
CA GLY A 150 -9.70 -11.90 -8.51
C GLY A 150 -9.08 -13.24 -8.13
N GLU A 151 -7.93 -13.63 -8.70
CA GLU A 151 -7.17 -14.80 -8.28
C GLU A 151 -6.68 -14.65 -6.84
N VAL A 152 -6.39 -13.42 -6.41
CA VAL A 152 -6.08 -13.08 -5.03
C VAL A 152 -7.01 -11.96 -4.52
N ASP A 153 -7.27 -11.96 -3.23
CA ASP A 153 -8.13 -10.97 -2.56
C ASP A 153 -7.34 -9.68 -2.27
N MET A 154 -6.07 -9.81 -1.97
CA MET A 154 -5.13 -8.72 -1.72
C MET A 154 -3.70 -9.13 -2.11
N LEU A 155 -2.84 -8.14 -2.27
CA LEU A 155 -1.39 -8.33 -2.33
C LEU A 155 -0.75 -7.81 -1.06
N ALA A 156 0.16 -8.58 -0.46
CA ALA A 156 1.16 -8.12 0.49
C ALA A 156 2.50 -8.68 0.02
N ARG A 157 3.22 -7.86 -0.79
CA ARG A 157 4.31 -8.35 -1.64
C ARG A 157 5.17 -7.18 -2.12
N ASN A 158 5.82 -6.45 -1.21
CA ASN A 158 6.76 -5.37 -1.52
C ASN A 158 6.41 -4.61 -2.83
N SER A 159 5.18 -4.11 -2.94
CA SER A 159 4.68 -3.40 -4.11
C SER A 159 4.68 -1.91 -3.88
N THR A 160 5.35 -1.17 -4.76
CA THR A 160 5.46 0.28 -4.69
C THR A 160 4.18 0.97 -5.13
N TRP A 161 3.68 1.89 -4.34
CA TRP A 161 2.59 2.79 -4.69
C TRP A 161 3.09 3.84 -5.68
N THR A 162 2.58 3.81 -6.90
CA THR A 162 2.88 4.79 -7.93
C THR A 162 1.61 5.36 -8.55
N PHE A 163 1.71 6.55 -9.14
CA PHE A 163 0.59 7.20 -9.82
C PHE A 163 -0.05 6.31 -10.90
N SER A 164 0.77 5.62 -11.72
CA SER A 164 0.25 4.76 -12.78
C SER A 164 -0.43 3.50 -12.22
N ARG A 165 0.15 2.86 -11.21
CA ARG A 165 -0.46 1.68 -10.57
C ARG A 165 -1.80 2.00 -9.94
N ASP A 166 -1.91 3.14 -9.28
CA ASP A 166 -3.15 3.64 -8.69
C ASP A 166 -4.17 3.98 -9.78
N ASN A 167 -3.82 4.87 -10.71
CA ASN A 167 -4.79 5.46 -11.63
C ASN A 167 -5.03 4.65 -12.91
N ASP A 168 -4.00 4.03 -13.52
CA ASP A 168 -4.15 3.27 -14.76
C ASP A 168 -4.53 1.82 -14.50
N LEU A 169 -3.85 1.16 -13.54
CA LEU A 169 -4.12 -0.24 -13.20
C LEU A 169 -5.29 -0.42 -12.25
N LYS A 170 -5.85 0.68 -11.73
CA LYS A 170 -7.01 0.66 -10.80
C LYS A 170 -6.74 -0.17 -9.56
N LEU A 171 -5.65 0.18 -8.87
CA LEU A 171 -5.19 -0.49 -7.66
C LEU A 171 -5.25 0.48 -6.47
N ASP A 172 -5.87 0.06 -5.36
CA ASP A 172 -5.87 0.80 -4.11
C ASP A 172 -4.71 0.33 -3.22
N PHE A 173 -3.71 1.19 -3.03
CA PHE A 173 -2.69 1.01 -2.01
C PHE A 173 -3.24 1.52 -0.68
N VAL A 174 -3.54 0.61 0.22
CA VAL A 174 -4.31 0.96 1.43
C VAL A 174 -3.48 1.58 2.54
N ALA A 175 -2.18 1.35 2.54
CA ALA A 175 -1.21 1.94 3.47
C ALA A 175 0.21 1.80 2.92
N VAL A 176 1.18 2.49 3.54
CA VAL A 176 2.60 2.23 3.31
C VAL A 176 3.15 1.44 4.50
N ASN A 177 3.42 0.15 4.29
CA ASN A 177 3.96 -0.71 5.33
C ASN A 177 5.49 -0.65 5.40
N TYR A 178 6.17 -0.25 4.30
CA TYR A 178 7.61 -0.07 4.29
C TYR A 178 8.03 1.08 3.37
N TYR A 179 8.78 2.04 3.89
CA TYR A 179 9.38 3.13 3.14
C TYR A 179 10.76 2.70 2.69
N ASP A 180 10.96 2.52 1.40
CA ASP A 180 12.17 2.03 0.76
C ASP A 180 12.67 2.97 -0.34
N GLY A 181 13.72 2.55 -1.01
CA GLY A 181 14.28 3.16 -2.20
C GLY A 181 15.17 2.15 -2.93
N GLN A 182 15.36 2.35 -4.23
CA GLN A 182 16.17 1.49 -5.06
C GLN A 182 17.66 1.73 -4.83
N GLY A 183 18.42 0.65 -4.68
CA GLY A 183 19.88 0.63 -4.55
C GLY A 183 20.55 -0.27 -5.58
N PHE A 184 21.87 -0.44 -5.41
CA PHE A 184 22.70 -1.30 -6.23
C PHE A 184 23.58 -2.17 -5.35
N MET A 185 23.71 -3.43 -5.69
CA MET A 185 24.66 -4.37 -5.08
C MET A 185 25.69 -4.78 -6.10
N VAL A 186 26.98 -4.77 -5.70
CA VAL A 186 28.13 -5.13 -6.52
C VAL A 186 29.05 -6.06 -5.74
N HIS A 187 29.84 -6.85 -6.46
CA HIS A 187 30.95 -7.57 -5.87
C HIS A 187 32.11 -6.60 -5.54
N LYS A 188 32.78 -6.77 -4.39
CA LYS A 188 33.89 -5.92 -3.95
C LYS A 188 34.99 -5.81 -4.99
N ASP A 189 35.26 -6.90 -5.71
CA ASP A 189 36.31 -6.96 -6.72
C ASP A 189 36.08 -6.07 -7.93
N LEU A 190 34.82 -5.59 -8.13
CA LEU A 190 34.49 -4.60 -9.14
C LEU A 190 35.21 -3.26 -8.85
N GLY A 191 35.54 -2.99 -7.58
CA GLY A 191 36.35 -1.84 -7.18
C GLY A 191 35.63 -0.49 -7.26
N VAL A 192 34.30 -0.48 -7.43
CA VAL A 192 33.45 0.74 -7.47
C VAL A 192 32.91 1.08 -6.09
N SER A 193 32.67 2.35 -5.84
CA SER A 193 32.13 2.89 -4.59
C SER A 193 30.87 3.71 -4.77
N SER A 194 30.43 3.92 -6.02
CA SER A 194 29.28 4.71 -6.40
C SER A 194 28.58 4.07 -7.59
N ALA A 195 27.25 4.13 -7.63
CA ALA A 195 26.44 3.70 -8.76
C ALA A 195 26.75 4.49 -10.06
N LYS A 196 27.34 5.68 -9.94
CA LYS A 196 27.78 6.49 -11.08
C LYS A 196 29.05 5.94 -11.77
N GLU A 197 29.71 5.01 -11.13
CA GLU A 197 30.93 4.35 -11.69
C GLU A 197 30.56 3.07 -12.46
N LEU A 198 29.23 2.75 -12.60
CA LEU A 198 28.75 1.57 -13.32
C LEU A 198 28.56 1.82 -14.84
N ASP A 199 29.35 2.72 -15.45
CA ASP A 199 29.26 2.97 -16.89
C ASP A 199 29.71 1.72 -17.69
N GLY A 200 28.81 1.27 -18.59
CA GLY A 200 29.04 0.06 -19.40
C GLY A 200 28.71 -1.26 -18.68
N ALA A 201 28.33 -1.23 -17.40
CA ALA A 201 28.09 -2.43 -16.61
C ALA A 201 26.86 -3.23 -17.12
N THR A 202 26.91 -4.54 -16.90
CA THR A 202 25.73 -5.42 -17.01
C THR A 202 24.96 -5.42 -15.68
N ILE A 203 23.64 -5.19 -15.73
CA ILE A 203 22.83 -5.01 -14.52
C ILE A 203 21.65 -5.97 -14.51
N CYS A 204 21.61 -6.89 -13.53
CA CYS A 204 20.49 -7.74 -13.26
C CYS A 204 19.33 -6.94 -12.71
N ILE A 205 18.15 -7.08 -13.32
CA ILE A 205 16.93 -6.36 -12.93
C ILE A 205 15.68 -7.17 -13.19
N GLN A 206 14.73 -7.11 -12.25
CA GLN A 206 13.45 -7.81 -12.38
C GLN A 206 12.48 -7.04 -13.28
N THR A 207 11.88 -7.73 -14.27
CA THR A 207 10.88 -7.16 -15.17
C THR A 207 9.56 -6.82 -14.44
N GLY A 208 8.82 -5.86 -14.98
CA GLY A 208 7.51 -5.44 -14.45
C GLY A 208 7.60 -4.68 -13.12
N THR A 209 8.76 -4.08 -12.82
CA THR A 209 9.01 -3.35 -11.59
C THR A 209 9.20 -1.85 -11.81
N THR A 210 9.07 -1.05 -10.76
CA THR A 210 9.46 0.37 -10.75
C THR A 210 10.97 0.51 -10.95
N THR A 211 11.73 -0.45 -10.44
CA THR A 211 13.18 -0.44 -10.46
C THR A 211 13.75 -0.49 -11.89
N GLU A 212 13.05 -1.15 -12.83
CA GLU A 212 13.40 -1.13 -14.25
C GLU A 212 13.32 0.27 -14.85
N LEU A 213 12.24 1.01 -14.54
CA LEU A 213 12.05 2.38 -15.01
C LEU A 213 13.04 3.36 -14.36
N ASN A 214 13.21 3.27 -13.04
CA ASN A 214 14.13 4.13 -12.29
C ASN A 214 15.58 3.93 -12.72
N LEU A 215 15.98 2.68 -13.03
CA LEU A 215 17.31 2.38 -13.56
C LEU A 215 17.56 3.15 -14.86
N ALA A 216 16.62 3.06 -15.80
CA ALA A 216 16.75 3.76 -17.09
C ALA A 216 16.85 5.28 -16.91
N ASP A 217 16.02 5.84 -16.03
CA ASP A 217 16.02 7.28 -15.75
C ASP A 217 17.31 7.75 -15.08
N PHE A 218 17.80 7.00 -14.08
CA PHE A 218 19.04 7.35 -13.36
C PHE A 218 20.27 7.33 -14.30
N PHE A 219 20.42 6.28 -15.11
CA PHE A 219 21.56 6.14 -16.01
C PHE A 219 21.52 7.20 -17.10
N LYS A 220 20.35 7.46 -17.68
CA LYS A 220 20.14 8.53 -18.65
C LYS A 220 20.47 9.91 -18.07
N ALA A 221 20.00 10.20 -16.84
CA ALA A 221 20.21 11.49 -16.18
C ALA A 221 21.70 11.75 -15.86
N ASN A 222 22.48 10.69 -15.63
CA ASN A 222 23.90 10.77 -15.34
C ASN A 222 24.80 10.58 -16.59
N ASN A 223 24.22 10.38 -17.80
CA ASN A 223 24.92 10.11 -19.07
C ASN A 223 25.86 8.90 -19.00
N ILE A 224 25.42 7.84 -18.31
CA ILE A 224 26.13 6.56 -18.21
C ILE A 224 25.36 5.47 -18.93
N GLY A 225 26.07 4.55 -19.58
CA GLY A 225 25.50 3.42 -20.30
C GLY A 225 25.39 2.18 -19.41
N TYR A 226 24.51 1.26 -19.76
CA TYR A 226 24.43 -0.06 -19.12
C TYR A 226 23.80 -1.07 -20.07
N THR A 227 23.95 -2.36 -19.74
CA THR A 227 23.28 -3.47 -20.42
C THR A 227 22.36 -4.18 -19.42
N PRO A 228 21.02 -4.13 -19.59
CA PRO A 228 20.12 -4.83 -18.68
C PRO A 228 20.14 -6.34 -18.91
N VAL A 229 20.18 -7.10 -17.82
CA VAL A 229 19.93 -8.55 -17.77
C VAL A 229 18.61 -8.75 -17.03
N THR A 230 17.53 -8.89 -17.78
CA THR A 230 16.19 -8.97 -17.22
C THR A 230 15.88 -10.38 -16.71
N VAL A 231 15.27 -10.46 -15.53
CA VAL A 231 14.93 -11.71 -14.85
C VAL A 231 13.47 -11.68 -14.36
N ALA A 232 12.92 -12.86 -14.06
CA ALA A 232 11.54 -12.99 -13.63
C ALA A 232 11.34 -12.67 -12.13
N ASP A 233 12.30 -13.02 -11.28
CA ASP A 233 12.21 -12.86 -9.82
C ASP A 233 13.58 -12.65 -9.16
N ASP A 234 13.57 -12.34 -7.85
CA ASP A 234 14.78 -12.03 -7.08
C ASP A 234 15.73 -13.24 -6.97
N SER A 235 15.20 -14.48 -6.95
CA SER A 235 16.01 -15.69 -6.90
C SER A 235 16.77 -15.91 -8.21
N GLU A 236 16.15 -15.61 -9.36
CA GLU A 236 16.80 -15.63 -10.66
C GLU A 236 17.87 -14.53 -10.74
N ALA A 237 17.57 -13.31 -10.27
CA ALA A 237 18.54 -12.22 -10.21
C ALA A 237 19.78 -12.60 -9.41
N GLN A 238 19.58 -13.19 -8.23
CA GLN A 238 20.66 -13.68 -7.38
C GLN A 238 21.52 -14.73 -8.09
N ARG A 239 20.88 -15.71 -8.75
CA ARG A 239 21.61 -16.76 -9.48
C ARG A 239 22.45 -16.19 -10.61
N GLN A 240 21.88 -15.29 -11.43
CA GLN A 240 22.57 -14.66 -12.54
C GLN A 240 23.74 -13.78 -12.07
N TYR A 241 23.52 -13.00 -11.02
CA TYR A 241 24.53 -12.16 -10.40
C TYR A 241 25.69 -12.99 -9.83
N LEU A 242 25.41 -14.03 -9.05
CA LEU A 242 26.44 -14.92 -8.49
C LEU A 242 27.18 -15.73 -9.57
N ALA A 243 26.54 -15.99 -10.70
CA ALA A 243 27.18 -16.63 -11.85
C ALA A 243 28.07 -15.68 -12.69
N GLY A 244 28.13 -14.38 -12.32
CA GLY A 244 28.90 -13.37 -13.04
C GLY A 244 28.28 -12.94 -14.38
N ALA A 245 26.97 -13.21 -14.59
CA ALA A 245 26.25 -12.72 -15.76
C ALA A 245 25.92 -11.22 -15.65
N CYS A 246 25.95 -10.67 -14.44
CA CYS A 246 25.72 -9.25 -14.15
C CYS A 246 26.85 -8.74 -13.23
N ASP A 247 27.35 -7.55 -13.54
CA ASP A 247 28.31 -6.82 -12.70
C ASP A 247 27.63 -6.22 -11.45
N SER A 248 26.33 -5.91 -11.59
CA SER A 248 25.52 -5.35 -10.51
C SER A 248 24.13 -5.97 -10.49
N PHE A 249 23.54 -6.05 -9.31
CA PHE A 249 22.12 -6.34 -9.10
C PHE A 249 21.41 -5.12 -8.50
N THR A 250 20.27 -4.72 -9.06
CA THR A 250 19.50 -3.57 -8.60
C THR A 250 18.06 -3.96 -8.30
N THR A 251 17.60 -3.57 -7.12
CA THR A 251 16.21 -3.64 -6.63
C THR A 251 16.07 -2.72 -5.42
N ASP A 252 14.97 -2.79 -4.68
CA ASP A 252 14.79 -2.11 -3.40
C ASP A 252 15.96 -2.41 -2.45
N ALA A 253 16.45 -1.40 -1.74
CA ALA A 253 17.61 -1.55 -0.85
C ALA A 253 17.38 -2.61 0.25
N SER A 254 16.15 -2.70 0.77
CA SER A 254 15.77 -3.75 1.70
C SER A 254 15.80 -5.13 1.05
N GLY A 255 15.39 -5.24 -0.22
CA GLY A 255 15.48 -6.45 -1.02
C GLY A 255 16.91 -6.89 -1.26
N LEU A 256 17.82 -5.93 -1.59
CA LEU A 256 19.26 -6.21 -1.71
C LEU A 256 19.84 -6.74 -0.40
N ALA A 257 19.48 -6.14 0.74
CA ALA A 257 19.91 -6.62 2.05
C ALA A 257 19.40 -8.04 2.34
N ALA A 258 18.14 -8.32 2.02
CA ALA A 258 17.51 -9.63 2.19
C ALA A 258 18.20 -10.70 1.32
N VAL A 259 18.45 -10.41 0.05
CA VAL A 259 19.15 -11.32 -0.86
C VAL A 259 20.60 -11.54 -0.39
N ARG A 260 21.33 -10.47 -0.05
CA ARG A 260 22.70 -10.56 0.46
C ARG A 260 22.82 -11.44 1.70
N ALA A 261 21.84 -11.35 2.62
CA ALA A 261 21.82 -12.14 3.84
C ALA A 261 21.74 -13.67 3.60
N THR A 262 21.36 -14.09 2.39
CA THR A 262 21.30 -15.51 2.00
C THR A 262 22.50 -15.98 1.19
N MET A 263 23.42 -15.07 0.84
CA MET A 263 24.62 -15.41 0.06
C MET A 263 25.67 -16.09 0.94
N PRO A 264 26.39 -17.09 0.40
CA PRO A 264 27.44 -17.80 1.15
C PRO A 264 28.60 -16.91 1.58
N ASP A 265 28.87 -15.85 0.81
CA ASP A 265 29.97 -14.92 0.93
C ASP A 265 29.49 -13.46 0.99
N ALA A 266 28.44 -13.22 1.77
CA ALA A 266 27.75 -11.93 1.90
C ALA A 266 28.69 -10.74 2.13
N GLU A 267 29.85 -10.95 2.80
CA GLU A 267 30.88 -9.95 3.05
C GLU A 267 31.61 -9.47 1.78
N ASN A 268 31.54 -10.23 0.69
CA ASN A 268 32.12 -9.88 -0.60
C ASN A 268 31.19 -9.05 -1.49
N HIS A 269 29.96 -8.81 -1.03
CA HIS A 269 28.95 -8.04 -1.75
C HIS A 269 28.67 -6.72 -1.04
N ILE A 270 28.77 -5.60 -1.76
CA ILE A 270 28.56 -4.25 -1.23
C ILE A 270 27.26 -3.71 -1.79
N ILE A 271 26.40 -3.18 -0.92
CA ILE A 271 25.29 -2.32 -1.35
C ILE A 271 25.86 -0.90 -1.42
N LEU A 272 25.80 -0.30 -2.61
CA LEU A 272 26.30 1.05 -2.84
C LEU A 272 25.44 2.10 -2.10
N PRO A 273 26.01 3.27 -1.78
CA PRO A 273 25.35 4.24 -0.91
C PRO A 273 24.18 5.00 -1.58
N GLU A 274 24.09 5.00 -2.90
CA GLU A 274 23.06 5.73 -3.60
C GLU A 274 21.69 5.05 -3.48
N ILE A 275 20.69 5.84 -3.09
CA ILE A 275 19.28 5.51 -3.21
C ILE A 275 18.71 6.39 -4.31
N ILE A 276 18.27 5.77 -5.41
CA ILE A 276 17.91 6.47 -6.64
C ILE A 276 16.42 6.73 -6.82
N SER A 277 15.57 6.19 -5.93
CA SER A 277 14.13 6.36 -6.01
C SER A 277 13.47 6.46 -4.63
N LYS A 278 12.17 6.68 -4.64
CA LYS A 278 11.27 6.50 -3.49
C LYS A 278 10.37 5.31 -3.78
N GLU A 279 10.41 4.32 -2.90
CA GLU A 279 9.61 3.09 -3.00
C GLU A 279 8.72 2.96 -1.76
N PRO A 280 7.55 3.65 -1.72
CA PRO A 280 6.56 3.44 -0.66
C PRO A 280 5.84 2.12 -0.93
N LEU A 281 6.25 1.06 -0.24
CA LEU A 281 5.70 -0.28 -0.39
C LEU A 281 4.45 -0.44 0.46
N GLY A 282 3.45 -1.18 -0.03
CA GLY A 282 2.24 -1.40 0.76
C GLY A 282 1.33 -2.50 0.28
N PRO A 283 0.36 -2.89 1.13
CA PRO A 283 -0.71 -3.79 0.75
C PRO A 283 -1.61 -3.17 -0.30
N VAL A 284 -2.08 -3.99 -1.25
CA VAL A 284 -2.86 -3.54 -2.41
C VAL A 284 -4.14 -4.35 -2.52
N VAL A 285 -5.23 -3.67 -2.83
CA VAL A 285 -6.53 -4.27 -3.15
C VAL A 285 -7.05 -3.76 -4.49
N ARG A 286 -8.11 -4.35 -5.02
CA ARG A 286 -8.79 -3.88 -6.22
C ARG A 286 -9.49 -2.55 -5.98
N HIS A 287 -9.43 -1.67 -6.96
CA HIS A 287 -10.18 -0.40 -6.94
C HIS A 287 -11.69 -0.64 -6.85
N GLY A 288 -12.38 0.22 -6.11
CA GLY A 288 -13.84 0.23 -6.04
C GLY A 288 -14.44 -0.66 -4.96
N ASP A 289 -13.67 -1.52 -4.30
CA ASP A 289 -14.11 -2.26 -3.10
C ASP A 289 -13.62 -1.54 -1.84
N ASN A 290 -14.22 -0.39 -1.57
CA ASN A 290 -13.80 0.49 -0.47
C ASN A 290 -13.89 -0.21 0.89
N ASN A 291 -14.92 -1.04 1.10
CA ASN A 291 -15.08 -1.76 2.36
C ASN A 291 -13.93 -2.75 2.60
N TRP A 292 -13.55 -3.51 1.56
CA TRP A 292 -12.41 -4.41 1.64
C TRP A 292 -11.09 -3.64 1.84
N GLY A 293 -10.92 -2.54 1.12
CA GLY A 293 -9.79 -1.63 1.30
C GLY A 293 -9.68 -1.12 2.74
N ASP A 294 -10.80 -0.75 3.36
CA ASP A 294 -10.85 -0.32 4.76
C ASP A 294 -10.51 -1.47 5.73
N VAL A 295 -11.02 -2.67 5.50
CA VAL A 295 -10.66 -3.85 6.31
C VAL A 295 -9.15 -4.10 6.30
N VAL A 296 -8.51 -4.09 5.14
CA VAL A 296 -7.06 -4.31 5.02
C VAL A 296 -6.28 -3.15 5.64
N ARG A 297 -6.68 -1.91 5.35
CA ARG A 297 -6.08 -0.67 5.88
C ARG A 297 -6.08 -0.64 7.40
N TRP A 298 -7.25 -0.81 8.00
CA TRP A 298 -7.38 -0.72 9.45
C TRP A 298 -6.77 -1.91 10.16
N SER A 299 -6.75 -3.10 9.54
CA SER A 299 -6.00 -4.24 10.08
C SER A 299 -4.51 -3.92 10.19
N TYR A 300 -3.93 -3.26 9.18
CA TYR A 300 -2.54 -2.80 9.25
C TYR A 300 -2.36 -1.68 10.28
N TYR A 301 -3.21 -0.64 10.28
CA TYR A 301 -3.08 0.46 11.25
C TYR A 301 -3.31 0.02 12.70
N ALA A 302 -4.04 -1.05 12.93
CA ALA A 302 -4.15 -1.63 14.27
C ALA A 302 -2.78 -2.12 14.79
N LEU A 303 -1.93 -2.67 13.90
CA LEU A 303 -0.57 -3.10 14.27
C LEU A 303 0.34 -1.89 14.58
N VAL A 304 0.23 -0.81 13.81
CA VAL A 304 1.00 0.44 14.04
C VAL A 304 0.55 1.12 15.34
N ALA A 305 -0.78 1.25 15.56
CA ALA A 305 -1.33 1.83 16.77
C ALA A 305 -0.98 0.99 18.01
N ALA A 306 -0.95 -0.34 17.88
CA ALA A 306 -0.53 -1.23 18.95
C ALA A 306 0.93 -0.95 19.38
N GLU A 307 1.85 -0.74 18.43
CA GLU A 307 3.23 -0.35 18.75
C GLU A 307 3.26 1.00 19.48
N GLU A 308 2.53 2.00 19.00
CA GLU A 308 2.44 3.34 19.63
C GLU A 308 1.92 3.25 21.07
N LYS A 309 0.97 2.36 21.33
CA LYS A 309 0.37 2.15 22.66
C LYS A 309 1.11 1.13 23.52
N GLY A 310 2.21 0.57 23.05
CA GLY A 310 2.97 -0.45 23.79
C GLY A 310 2.22 -1.78 23.96
N ILE A 311 1.25 -2.07 23.09
CA ILE A 311 0.53 -3.34 23.05
C ILE A 311 1.36 -4.32 22.23
N THR A 312 1.67 -5.47 22.83
CA THR A 312 2.45 -6.53 22.21
C THR A 312 1.65 -7.82 22.16
N GLN A 313 2.10 -8.78 21.36
CA GLN A 313 1.54 -10.13 21.34
C GLN A 313 1.54 -10.77 22.74
N ALA A 314 2.57 -10.50 23.53
CA ALA A 314 2.72 -11.09 24.86
C ALA A 314 1.83 -10.44 25.92
N ASN A 315 1.56 -9.12 25.84
CA ASN A 315 0.86 -8.38 26.92
C ASN A 315 -0.59 -8.02 26.59
N ILE A 316 -1.11 -8.32 25.40
CA ILE A 316 -2.42 -7.87 24.93
C ILE A 316 -3.57 -8.24 25.88
N GLU A 317 -3.54 -9.41 26.49
CA GLU A 317 -4.59 -9.84 27.44
C GLU A 317 -4.50 -9.07 28.78
N GLU A 318 -3.29 -8.80 29.27
CA GLU A 318 -3.07 -7.99 30.47
C GLU A 318 -3.52 -6.54 30.22
N VAL A 319 -3.15 -5.97 29.07
CA VAL A 319 -3.59 -4.63 28.66
C VAL A 319 -5.11 -4.57 28.54
N ALA A 320 -5.74 -5.58 27.94
CA ALA A 320 -7.20 -5.64 27.82
C ALA A 320 -7.89 -5.66 29.20
N ALA A 321 -7.32 -6.35 30.18
CA ALA A 321 -7.89 -6.47 31.52
C ALA A 321 -7.71 -5.20 32.37
N SER A 322 -6.69 -4.36 32.10
CA SER A 322 -6.28 -3.30 33.01
C SER A 322 -6.37 -1.88 32.44
N THR A 323 -6.44 -1.72 31.11
CA THR A 323 -6.34 -0.41 30.44
C THR A 323 -7.44 0.56 30.85
N GLN A 324 -7.05 1.83 31.04
CA GLN A 324 -7.98 2.96 31.18
C GLN A 324 -7.93 3.91 29.97
N ASP A 325 -6.99 3.72 29.04
CA ASP A 325 -6.91 4.51 27.81
C ASP A 325 -8.14 4.26 26.91
N PRO A 326 -8.96 5.29 26.62
CA PRO A 326 -10.17 5.10 25.82
C PRO A 326 -9.89 4.64 24.37
N GLU A 327 -8.73 5.01 23.79
CA GLU A 327 -8.37 4.58 22.46
C GLU A 327 -7.95 3.10 22.46
N VAL A 328 -7.17 2.67 23.45
CA VAL A 328 -6.81 1.27 23.63
C VAL A 328 -8.07 0.42 23.86
N LYS A 329 -9.03 0.91 24.65
CA LYS A 329 -10.32 0.21 24.84
C LYS A 329 -11.04 0.01 23.50
N ARG A 330 -11.06 1.01 22.62
CA ARG A 330 -11.69 0.89 21.29
C ARG A 330 -10.93 -0.07 20.37
N ILE A 331 -9.59 0.02 20.33
CA ILE A 331 -8.75 -0.89 19.54
C ILE A 331 -9.00 -2.36 19.96
N LEU A 332 -9.08 -2.61 21.27
CA LEU A 332 -9.26 -3.97 21.81
C LEU A 332 -10.72 -4.44 21.85
N GLY A 333 -11.68 -3.62 21.36
CA GLY A 333 -13.10 -3.97 21.33
C GLY A 333 -13.77 -4.00 22.72
N LEU A 334 -13.19 -3.33 23.71
CA LEU A 334 -13.75 -3.22 25.07
C LEU A 334 -14.78 -2.09 25.20
N GLU A 335 -14.72 -1.10 24.31
CA GLU A 335 -15.61 0.05 24.26
C GLU A 335 -15.94 0.38 22.81
N GLY A 336 -17.24 0.61 22.52
CA GLY A 336 -17.72 0.84 21.17
C GLY A 336 -17.73 -0.42 20.31
N ASP A 337 -18.08 -0.25 19.02
CA ASP A 337 -18.07 -1.32 18.02
C ASP A 337 -17.58 -0.77 16.68
N LEU A 338 -16.27 -0.50 16.58
CA LEU A 338 -15.65 -0.04 15.34
C LEU A 338 -15.69 -1.11 14.26
N GLY A 339 -15.69 -2.38 14.65
CA GLY A 339 -15.75 -3.51 13.72
C GLY A 339 -17.03 -3.50 12.89
N ALA A 340 -18.18 -3.18 13.51
CA ALA A 340 -19.48 -3.16 12.82
C ALA A 340 -19.48 -2.21 11.62
N MET A 341 -18.72 -1.10 11.66
CA MET A 341 -18.62 -0.14 10.55
C MET A 341 -17.98 -0.76 9.30
N MET A 342 -17.15 -1.80 9.47
CA MET A 342 -16.51 -2.54 8.38
C MET A 342 -17.12 -3.92 8.15
N GLY A 343 -18.20 -4.26 8.89
CA GLY A 343 -18.81 -5.59 8.83
C GLY A 343 -18.02 -6.67 9.59
N LEU A 344 -17.17 -6.30 10.53
CA LEU A 344 -16.41 -7.20 11.40
C LEU A 344 -17.01 -7.20 12.82
N ASP A 345 -16.64 -8.16 13.66
CA ASP A 345 -16.97 -8.10 15.09
C ASP A 345 -16.05 -7.13 15.86
N LYS A 346 -16.39 -6.82 17.08
CA LYS A 346 -15.69 -5.81 17.90
C LYS A 346 -14.25 -6.15 18.25
N GLU A 347 -13.85 -7.43 18.24
CA GLU A 347 -12.51 -7.88 18.64
C GLU A 347 -11.54 -8.06 17.45
N TRP A 348 -11.93 -7.64 16.25
CA TRP A 348 -11.16 -7.81 15.03
C TRP A 348 -9.69 -7.32 15.15
N ALA A 349 -9.47 -6.11 15.70
CA ALA A 349 -8.14 -5.54 15.85
C ALA A 349 -7.34 -6.26 16.94
N LYS A 350 -7.97 -6.64 18.05
CA LYS A 350 -7.35 -7.46 19.10
C LYS A 350 -6.81 -8.77 18.52
N ARG A 351 -7.62 -9.44 17.67
CA ARG A 351 -7.19 -10.69 17.02
C ARG A 351 -6.04 -10.47 16.03
N ALA A 352 -6.07 -9.39 15.24
CA ALA A 352 -4.99 -9.06 14.33
C ALA A 352 -3.67 -8.88 15.07
N ILE A 353 -3.68 -8.11 16.18
CA ILE A 353 -2.50 -7.85 17.02
C ILE A 353 -2.03 -9.15 17.71
N ALA A 354 -2.94 -9.92 18.30
CA ALA A 354 -2.60 -11.18 18.97
C ALA A 354 -1.98 -12.20 18.00
N ALA A 355 -2.42 -12.20 16.73
CA ALA A 355 -1.95 -13.13 15.72
C ALA A 355 -0.55 -12.80 15.17
N SER A 356 -0.28 -11.52 14.93
CA SER A 356 0.92 -11.08 14.19
C SER A 356 1.92 -10.30 15.05
N GLY A 357 1.50 -9.83 16.23
CA GLY A 357 2.24 -8.84 17.01
C GLY A 357 1.94 -7.42 16.52
N ASN A 358 2.54 -6.42 17.16
CA ASN A 358 2.51 -5.04 16.67
C ASN A 358 3.54 -4.85 15.54
N TYR A 359 3.49 -3.70 14.86
CA TYR A 359 4.38 -3.41 13.72
C TYR A 359 5.87 -3.53 14.09
N GLY A 360 6.28 -3.04 15.27
CA GLY A 360 7.66 -3.14 15.75
C GLY A 360 8.10 -4.57 16.01
N GLU A 361 7.23 -5.42 16.58
CA GLU A 361 7.50 -6.84 16.78
C GLU A 361 7.67 -7.58 15.45
N ILE A 362 6.78 -7.30 14.47
CA ILE A 362 6.87 -7.87 13.13
C ILE A 362 8.20 -7.48 12.47
N PHE A 363 8.54 -6.17 12.48
CA PHE A 363 9.78 -5.67 11.91
C PHE A 363 11.00 -6.34 12.55
N ALA A 364 11.07 -6.35 13.88
CA ALA A 364 12.18 -6.91 14.62
C ALA A 364 12.38 -8.41 14.38
N ALA A 365 11.27 -9.16 14.27
CA ALA A 365 11.31 -10.61 14.10
C ALA A 365 11.64 -11.06 12.66
N THR A 366 11.38 -10.21 11.66
CA THR A 366 11.48 -10.62 10.24
C THR A 366 12.66 -10.02 9.48
N ILE A 367 12.90 -8.73 9.65
CA ILE A 367 13.89 -7.97 8.84
C ILE A 367 14.81 -7.09 9.69
N GLY A 368 14.53 -6.93 10.99
CA GLY A 368 15.22 -5.98 11.87
C GLY A 368 16.68 -6.35 12.18
N GLU A 369 17.34 -5.47 12.93
CA GLU A 369 18.77 -5.57 13.30
C GLU A 369 19.14 -6.88 14.01
N GLY A 370 18.19 -7.54 14.67
CA GLY A 370 18.36 -8.85 15.31
C GLY A 370 18.32 -10.04 14.36
N THR A 371 18.01 -9.86 13.09
CA THR A 371 17.95 -10.90 12.05
C THR A 371 19.22 -10.90 11.19
N SER A 372 19.37 -11.91 10.33
CA SER A 372 20.47 -11.96 9.35
C SER A 372 20.42 -10.82 8.33
N ILE A 373 19.24 -10.20 8.12
CA ILE A 373 19.06 -9.10 7.18
C ILE A 373 19.55 -7.78 7.78
N GLY A 374 19.31 -7.56 9.08
CA GLY A 374 19.94 -6.50 9.87
C GLY A 374 19.47 -5.08 9.52
N LEU A 375 18.22 -4.88 9.09
CA LEU A 375 17.71 -3.56 8.74
C LEU A 375 17.39 -2.71 9.97
N ALA A 376 17.91 -1.48 9.98
CA ALA A 376 17.50 -0.46 10.94
C ALA A 376 16.08 0.06 10.58
N ARG A 377 15.34 0.53 11.59
CA ARG A 377 13.98 1.09 11.41
C ARG A 377 13.98 2.29 10.48
N GLY A 378 14.89 3.26 10.65
CA GLY A 378 14.98 4.46 9.83
C GLY A 378 13.62 5.14 9.63
N LEU A 379 13.23 5.38 8.36
CA LEU A 379 11.91 5.92 8.01
C LEU A 379 10.74 5.02 8.43
N ASN A 380 11.00 3.77 8.71
CA ASN A 380 10.02 2.78 9.15
C ASN A 380 9.77 2.77 10.67
N ALA A 381 10.40 3.67 11.42
CA ALA A 381 10.09 3.91 12.82
C ALA A 381 8.75 4.66 12.95
N LEU A 382 8.16 4.63 14.16
CA LEU A 382 6.98 5.45 14.47
C LEU A 382 7.30 6.95 14.32
N TYR A 383 6.29 7.75 14.00
CA TYR A 383 6.42 9.22 13.92
C TYR A 383 6.96 9.83 15.23
N THR A 384 6.62 9.25 16.38
CA THR A 384 7.13 9.65 17.70
C THR A 384 8.63 9.38 17.88
N GLN A 385 9.20 8.54 17.03
CA GLN A 385 10.62 8.15 17.01
C GLN A 385 11.36 8.73 15.80
N GLY A 386 10.74 9.67 15.06
CA GLY A 386 11.33 10.34 13.91
C GLY A 386 11.14 9.60 12.57
N GLY A 387 10.33 8.55 12.53
CA GLY A 387 9.96 7.83 11.31
C GLY A 387 8.66 8.34 10.68
N LEU A 388 8.11 7.57 9.76
CA LEU A 388 6.91 7.90 8.99
C LEU A 388 5.72 6.98 9.29
N GLN A 389 5.87 5.98 10.17
CA GLN A 389 4.75 5.13 10.56
C GLN A 389 3.81 5.91 11.48
N TYR A 390 2.59 6.13 10.99
CA TYR A 390 1.57 6.95 11.64
C TYR A 390 0.20 6.35 11.40
N ALA A 391 -0.43 5.81 12.45
CA ALA A 391 -1.79 5.32 12.38
C ALA A 391 -2.80 6.47 12.59
N PRO A 392 -3.86 6.58 11.79
CA PRO A 392 -4.97 7.47 12.11
C PRO A 392 -5.65 7.04 13.41
N PRO A 393 -6.26 7.99 14.18
CA PRO A 393 -6.84 7.67 15.49
C PRO A 393 -8.07 6.76 15.38
N PHE A 394 -8.18 5.81 16.28
CA PHE A 394 -9.33 4.91 16.41
C PHE A 394 -10.48 5.59 17.18
N ARG A 395 -11.39 6.26 16.45
CA ARG A 395 -12.51 7.03 17.00
C ARG A 395 -13.82 6.82 16.24
#